data_2c4f55488a436e6bc9faa2195c3e50e1
#
_entry.id   2c4f55488a436e6bc9faa2195c3e50e1
#
_cell.length_a   1.000
_cell.length_b   1.000
_cell.length_c   1.000
_cell.angle_alpha   90.00
_cell.angle_beta   90.00
_cell.angle_gamma   90.00
#
_symmetry.space_group_name_H-M   'P 1'
#
loop_
_entity.id
_entity.type
_entity.pdbx_description
1 polymer ?
#
loop_
_entity_poly.entity_id
_entity_poly.type
_entity_poly.pdbx_seq_one_letter_code
_entity_poly.pdbx_strand_id
1 'polypeptide(L)'
;MLYIGNHASSSKGYAAMGRQMVKNGGNTLAFFTRNPRGGKAKELDLKDVEKFLAIAEENHFGKIVAHAPYTMNACAAKEDLRDFAREIMADDMKRMEATPGNYYNFHPGSHVGQGVEIGIQKIAEILNDVLTDEQSTTVLLETMAGKGSEVGGRFEEIRAIMDLVEKKEKLGVCLDTCHVWDAGYDIVNHLDEVLEEFDRIIGLSNLKAIHLNDSMNGLGSHKDRHAKIGEGEIGLEALSAVTRHPALKGIPFILETPNDDAGWTEEIALLREKYGE
;
A
#
# COMPACT_ATOMS: atom_id res chain seq x y z
N MET A 1 -19.09 -8.08 -0.82
CA MET A 1 -18.84 -6.63 -0.81
C MET A 1 -17.40 -6.39 -1.21
N LEU A 2 -17.18 -5.56 -2.21
CA LEU A 2 -15.87 -5.09 -2.65
C LEU A 2 -15.46 -3.88 -1.80
N TYR A 3 -14.30 -3.94 -1.16
CA TYR A 3 -13.67 -2.76 -0.54
C TYR A 3 -12.77 -2.11 -1.57
N ILE A 4 -13.18 -0.97 -2.10
CA ILE A 4 -12.44 -0.23 -3.12
C ILE A 4 -12.47 1.27 -2.83
N GLY A 5 -11.38 1.94 -3.12
CA GLY A 5 -11.24 3.38 -2.98
C GLY A 5 -9.98 3.87 -3.69
N ASN A 6 -9.63 5.12 -3.46
CA ASN A 6 -8.45 5.73 -4.06
C ASN A 6 -7.55 6.38 -3.01
N HIS A 7 -6.37 6.80 -3.41
CA HIS A 7 -5.48 7.60 -2.59
C HIS A 7 -6.05 9.01 -2.41
N ALA A 8 -6.48 9.32 -1.18
CA ALA A 8 -7.20 10.54 -0.85
C ALA A 8 -6.31 11.59 -0.17
N SER A 9 -6.70 12.86 -0.28
CA SER A 9 -5.99 13.96 0.39
C SER A 9 -6.52 14.19 1.79
N SER A 10 -5.66 14.11 2.79
CA SER A 10 -5.95 14.48 4.18
C SER A 10 -5.77 15.98 4.47
N SER A 11 -5.45 16.82 3.48
CA SER A 11 -5.11 18.23 3.65
C SER A 11 -6.24 19.08 4.25
N LYS A 12 -7.51 18.71 3.99
CA LYS A 12 -8.73 19.36 4.51
C LYS A 12 -9.30 18.67 5.75
N GLY A 13 -8.56 17.72 6.33
CA GLY A 13 -8.95 16.93 7.49
C GLY A 13 -9.52 15.54 7.13
N TYR A 14 -9.61 14.71 8.16
CA TYR A 14 -10.02 13.30 8.04
C TYR A 14 -11.50 13.16 7.63
N ALA A 15 -12.38 13.94 8.27
CA ALA A 15 -13.81 13.90 7.94
C ALA A 15 -14.10 14.36 6.49
N ALA A 16 -13.33 15.34 5.99
CA ALA A 16 -13.45 15.76 4.59
C ALA A 16 -12.97 14.68 3.64
N MET A 17 -11.88 13.99 3.97
CA MET A 17 -11.34 12.85 3.24
C MET A 17 -12.36 11.71 3.15
N GLY A 18 -12.99 11.34 4.29
CA GLY A 18 -14.02 10.29 4.32
C GLY A 18 -15.24 10.65 3.47
N ARG A 19 -15.76 11.87 3.59
CA ARG A 19 -16.89 12.33 2.75
C ARG A 19 -16.56 12.32 1.26
N GLN A 20 -15.34 12.71 0.89
CA GLN A 20 -14.93 12.67 -0.50
C GLN A 20 -14.88 11.23 -1.02
N MET A 21 -14.38 10.29 -0.21
CA MET A 21 -14.36 8.89 -0.60
C MET A 21 -15.76 8.32 -0.79
N VAL A 22 -16.69 8.60 0.12
CA VAL A 22 -18.11 8.21 -0.05
C VAL A 22 -18.70 8.80 -1.33
N LYS A 23 -18.41 10.08 -1.63
CA LYS A 23 -18.84 10.74 -2.86
C LYS A 23 -18.28 10.06 -4.12
N ASN A 24 -17.04 9.59 -4.07
CA ASN A 24 -16.40 8.83 -5.15
C ASN A 24 -16.96 7.40 -5.30
N GLY A 25 -17.85 6.96 -4.42
CA GLY A 25 -18.41 5.61 -4.42
C GLY A 25 -17.51 4.58 -3.74
N GLY A 26 -16.45 5.01 -3.05
CA GLY A 26 -15.52 4.14 -2.34
C GLY A 26 -15.94 3.85 -0.89
N ASN A 27 -15.40 2.76 -0.35
CA ASN A 27 -15.60 2.32 1.04
C ASN A 27 -14.30 1.83 1.70
N THR A 28 -13.18 2.28 1.21
CA THR A 28 -11.82 2.25 1.78
C THR A 28 -11.02 3.37 1.16
N LEU A 29 -9.82 3.63 1.65
CA LEU A 29 -8.93 4.63 1.06
C LEU A 29 -7.48 4.43 1.49
N ALA A 30 -6.54 5.01 0.73
CA ALA A 30 -5.22 5.34 1.24
C ALA A 30 -5.06 6.85 1.43
N PHE A 31 -4.12 7.25 2.26
CA PHE A 31 -3.79 8.66 2.49
C PHE A 31 -2.39 8.82 3.05
N PHE A 32 -1.78 9.99 2.86
CA PHE A 32 -0.53 10.32 3.53
C PHE A 32 -0.79 10.89 4.92
N THR A 33 -0.08 10.37 5.93
CA THR A 33 -0.12 10.89 7.31
C THR A 33 0.45 12.30 7.41
N ARG A 34 1.32 12.67 6.46
CA ARG A 34 2.05 13.92 6.33
C ARG A 34 2.24 14.31 4.87
N ASN A 35 2.95 15.41 4.61
CA ASN A 35 3.31 15.76 3.24
C ASN A 35 4.09 14.58 2.58
N PRO A 36 3.67 14.08 1.40
CA PRO A 36 4.33 12.96 0.72
C PRO A 36 5.79 13.23 0.33
N ARG A 37 6.22 14.48 0.33
CA ARG A 37 7.63 14.89 0.12
C ARG A 37 8.42 15.00 1.43
N GLY A 38 7.89 14.50 2.54
CA GLY A 38 8.49 14.57 3.87
C GLY A 38 8.13 15.84 4.64
N GLY A 39 8.71 15.98 5.84
CA GLY A 39 8.48 17.11 6.70
C GLY A 39 7.57 16.81 7.91
N LYS A 40 7.31 17.88 8.68
CA LYS A 40 6.46 17.75 9.88
C LYS A 40 5.02 17.44 9.50
N ALA A 41 4.41 16.51 10.21
CA ALA A 41 2.99 16.28 10.14
C ALA A 41 2.26 17.44 10.87
N LYS A 42 1.05 17.78 10.39
CA LYS A 42 0.16 18.68 11.12
C LYS A 42 -0.31 17.99 12.41
N GLU A 43 -0.61 18.76 13.44
CA GLU A 43 -1.27 18.24 14.64
C GLU A 43 -2.61 17.58 14.24
N LEU A 44 -2.92 16.44 14.86
CA LEU A 44 -4.17 15.73 14.62
C LEU A 44 -5.31 16.45 15.35
N ASP A 45 -6.35 16.79 14.63
CA ASP A 45 -7.63 17.16 15.22
C ASP A 45 -8.42 15.87 15.53
N LEU A 46 -8.36 15.43 16.79
CA LEU A 46 -9.04 14.21 17.23
C LEU A 46 -10.55 14.27 17.04
N LYS A 47 -11.18 15.46 17.16
CA LYS A 47 -12.62 15.62 16.89
C LYS A 47 -12.95 15.44 15.42
N ASP A 48 -12.04 15.80 14.53
CA ASP A 48 -12.22 15.57 13.09
C ASP A 48 -12.00 14.09 12.74
N VAL A 49 -11.06 13.42 13.43
CA VAL A 49 -10.87 11.95 13.32
C VAL A 49 -12.11 11.20 13.81
N GLU A 50 -12.71 11.58 14.95
CA GLU A 50 -13.96 10.98 15.45
C GLU A 50 -15.09 11.09 14.41
N LYS A 51 -15.22 12.25 13.73
CA LYS A 51 -16.20 12.41 12.64
C LYS A 51 -15.91 11.49 11.47
N PHE A 52 -14.63 11.32 11.14
CA PHE A 52 -14.22 10.37 10.08
C PHE A 52 -14.61 8.95 10.46
N LEU A 53 -14.33 8.52 11.68
CA LEU A 53 -14.68 7.16 12.14
C LEU A 53 -16.18 6.91 12.08
N ALA A 54 -17.01 7.90 12.44
CA ALA A 54 -18.46 7.82 12.30
C ALA A 54 -18.90 7.68 10.82
N ILE A 55 -18.30 8.46 9.91
CA ILE A 55 -18.55 8.34 8.46
C ILE A 55 -18.16 6.95 7.95
N ALA A 56 -17.01 6.46 8.38
CA ALA A 56 -16.49 5.16 7.96
C ALA A 56 -17.40 4.01 8.45
N GLU A 57 -17.88 4.07 9.68
CA GLU A 57 -18.84 3.11 10.26
C GLU A 57 -20.18 3.14 9.49
N GLU A 58 -20.77 4.32 9.30
CA GLU A 58 -22.04 4.51 8.60
C GLU A 58 -22.00 3.98 7.15
N ASN A 59 -20.85 4.11 6.48
CA ASN A 59 -20.67 3.72 5.09
C ASN A 59 -19.93 2.37 4.93
N HIS A 60 -19.83 1.58 6.00
CA HIS A 60 -19.25 0.24 6.00
C HIS A 60 -17.84 0.19 5.40
N PHE A 61 -16.97 1.11 5.79
CA PHE A 61 -15.59 1.11 5.31
C PHE A 61 -14.86 -0.15 5.75
N GLY A 62 -14.06 -0.69 4.83
CA GLY A 62 -13.01 -1.65 5.14
C GLY A 62 -11.83 -0.99 5.85
N LYS A 63 -10.73 -1.72 5.97
CA LYS A 63 -9.47 -1.18 6.49
C LYS A 63 -8.97 -0.06 5.59
N ILE A 64 -8.48 1.03 6.19
CA ILE A 64 -7.80 2.12 5.48
C ILE A 64 -6.30 1.94 5.56
N VAL A 65 -5.59 2.53 4.61
CA VAL A 65 -4.15 2.41 4.45
C VAL A 65 -3.50 3.79 4.55
N ALA A 66 -2.73 4.06 5.60
CA ALA A 66 -1.85 5.21 5.60
C ALA A 66 -0.60 4.88 4.78
N HIS A 67 -0.09 5.83 4.02
CA HIS A 67 1.11 5.64 3.22
C HIS A 67 2.25 6.52 3.75
N ALA A 68 3.43 5.92 3.84
CA ALA A 68 4.66 6.64 4.17
C ALA A 68 5.01 7.67 3.10
N PRO A 69 5.70 8.78 3.44
CA PRO A 69 6.16 9.72 2.43
C PRO A 69 7.19 9.08 1.49
N TYR A 70 7.15 9.44 0.21
CA TYR A 70 8.07 8.93 -0.82
C TYR A 70 9.56 9.22 -0.56
N THR A 71 9.85 10.19 0.32
CA THR A 71 11.22 10.53 0.72
C THR A 71 11.81 9.59 1.76
N MET A 72 11.00 8.71 2.33
CA MET A 72 11.46 7.72 3.30
C MET A 72 12.21 6.58 2.58
N ASN A 73 13.44 6.31 3.00
CA ASN A 73 14.24 5.20 2.51
C ASN A 73 14.86 4.44 3.68
N ALA A 74 14.21 3.35 4.09
CA ALA A 74 14.61 2.55 5.25
C ALA A 74 15.96 1.84 5.06
N CYS A 75 16.40 1.60 3.83
CA CYS A 75 17.68 0.95 3.54
C CYS A 75 18.76 1.90 2.98
N ALA A 76 18.61 3.21 3.17
CA ALA A 76 19.59 4.18 2.70
C ALA A 76 21.00 3.87 3.21
N ALA A 77 22.02 4.18 2.39
CA ALA A 77 23.43 4.02 2.78
C ALA A 77 23.82 4.96 3.91
N LYS A 78 23.29 6.20 3.88
CA LYS A 78 23.57 7.23 4.88
C LYS A 78 22.71 7.01 6.12
N GLU A 79 23.36 7.11 7.28
CA GLU A 79 22.71 6.91 8.58
C GLU A 79 21.64 7.97 8.87
N ASP A 80 21.93 9.23 8.56
CA ASP A 80 20.99 10.34 8.74
C ASP A 80 19.65 10.14 8.00
N LEU A 81 19.69 9.50 6.83
CA LEU A 81 18.48 9.16 6.08
C LEU A 81 17.71 7.99 6.71
N ARG A 82 18.42 7.03 7.31
CA ARG A 82 17.78 5.94 8.05
C ARG A 82 17.19 6.41 9.38
N ASP A 83 17.89 7.30 10.08
CA ASP A 83 17.37 7.95 11.29
C ASP A 83 16.09 8.73 10.99
N PHE A 84 16.10 9.50 9.90
CA PHE A 84 14.89 10.17 9.41
C PHE A 84 13.75 9.18 9.12
N ALA A 85 14.04 8.04 8.46
CA ALA A 85 13.03 7.01 8.19
C ALA A 85 12.46 6.42 9.49
N ARG A 86 13.33 6.14 10.48
CA ARG A 86 12.95 5.64 11.80
C ARG A 86 12.06 6.63 12.54
N GLU A 87 12.43 7.90 12.58
CA GLU A 87 11.66 8.97 13.24
C GLU A 87 10.29 9.15 12.60
N ILE A 88 10.21 9.18 11.26
CA ILE A 88 8.97 9.31 10.51
C ILE A 88 8.04 8.13 10.80
N MET A 89 8.54 6.91 10.69
CA MET A 89 7.74 5.71 10.91
C MET A 89 7.23 5.64 12.37
N ALA A 90 8.08 5.94 13.34
CA ALA A 90 7.70 5.95 14.75
C ALA A 90 6.62 7.02 15.07
N ASP A 91 6.70 8.20 14.46
CA ASP A 91 5.67 9.24 14.60
C ASP A 91 4.37 8.84 13.90
N ASP A 92 4.46 8.28 12.69
CA ASP A 92 3.30 7.81 11.94
C ASP A 92 2.57 6.67 12.65
N MET A 93 3.29 5.74 13.28
CA MET A 93 2.66 4.69 14.10
C MET A 93 1.83 5.28 15.25
N LYS A 94 2.37 6.27 15.97
CA LYS A 94 1.60 6.97 17.02
C LYS A 94 0.37 7.67 16.47
N ARG A 95 0.47 8.26 15.30
CA ARG A 95 -0.65 8.95 14.66
C ARG A 95 -1.74 7.98 14.21
N MET A 96 -1.36 6.80 13.75
CA MET A 96 -2.29 5.76 13.30
C MET A 96 -3.14 5.19 14.44
N GLU A 97 -2.70 5.29 15.69
CA GLU A 97 -3.52 4.90 16.85
C GLU A 97 -4.76 5.78 17.04
N ALA A 98 -4.88 6.92 16.34
CA ALA A 98 -6.13 7.68 16.27
C ALA A 98 -7.18 7.00 15.34
N THR A 99 -6.75 6.13 14.44
CA THR A 99 -7.59 5.26 13.61
C THR A 99 -7.17 3.80 13.83
N PRO A 100 -7.49 3.20 14.99
CA PRO A 100 -6.88 1.94 15.42
C PRO A 100 -7.23 0.76 14.52
N GLY A 101 -6.32 -0.22 14.46
CA GLY A 101 -6.51 -1.48 13.76
C GLY A 101 -6.48 -1.37 12.23
N ASN A 102 -5.95 -0.28 11.69
CA ASN A 102 -5.76 -0.05 10.26
C ASN A 102 -4.31 -0.32 9.82
N TYR A 103 -3.97 0.03 8.59
CA TYR A 103 -2.70 -0.33 7.96
C TYR A 103 -1.81 0.89 7.71
N TYR A 104 -0.51 0.68 7.82
CA TYR A 104 0.50 1.65 7.39
C TYR A 104 1.42 1.01 6.37
N ASN A 105 1.39 1.48 5.14
CA ASN A 105 2.14 0.99 4.01
C ASN A 105 3.38 1.82 3.75
N PHE A 106 4.49 1.18 3.37
CA PHE A 106 5.69 1.88 2.94
C PHE A 106 6.45 1.11 1.87
N HIS A 107 7.14 1.85 0.99
CA HIS A 107 8.12 1.28 0.08
C HIS A 107 9.36 0.85 0.88
N PRO A 108 9.83 -0.40 0.76
CA PRO A 108 11.02 -0.85 1.49
C PRO A 108 12.26 0.02 1.26
N GLY A 109 12.37 0.64 0.07
CA GLY A 109 13.39 1.60 -0.28
C GLY A 109 14.41 1.07 -1.28
N SER A 110 15.50 1.83 -1.46
CA SER A 110 16.57 1.51 -2.41
C SER A 110 17.91 1.41 -1.70
N HIS A 111 18.62 0.30 -1.92
CA HIS A 111 19.91 0.02 -1.27
C HIS A 111 21.10 0.82 -1.85
N VAL A 112 20.91 1.48 -2.99
CA VAL A 112 21.88 2.40 -3.61
C VAL A 112 23.32 1.85 -3.64
N GLY A 113 23.48 0.67 -4.26
CA GLY A 113 24.80 0.04 -4.48
C GLY A 113 25.38 -0.73 -3.30
N GLN A 114 24.68 -0.81 -2.15
CA GLN A 114 25.16 -1.58 -0.98
C GLN A 114 24.92 -3.10 -1.12
N GLY A 115 24.02 -3.50 -2.02
CA GLY A 115 23.55 -4.88 -2.15
C GLY A 115 22.19 -5.10 -1.47
N VAL A 116 21.40 -5.99 -2.03
CA VAL A 116 20.04 -6.27 -1.58
C VAL A 116 20.00 -6.85 -0.17
N GLU A 117 20.95 -7.72 0.18
CA GLU A 117 21.05 -8.34 1.50
C GLU A 117 21.27 -7.29 2.60
N ILE A 118 22.13 -6.29 2.35
CA ILE A 118 22.35 -5.18 3.28
C ILE A 118 21.09 -4.31 3.37
N GLY A 119 20.41 -4.08 2.24
CA GLY A 119 19.13 -3.38 2.22
C GLY A 119 18.08 -4.06 3.10
N ILE A 120 17.91 -5.37 2.95
CA ILE A 120 16.98 -6.20 3.74
C ILE A 120 17.29 -6.10 5.24
N GLN A 121 18.55 -6.23 5.64
CA GLN A 121 18.96 -6.12 7.04
C GLN A 121 18.60 -4.75 7.63
N LYS A 122 18.91 -3.66 6.93
CA LYS A 122 18.62 -2.29 7.38
C LYS A 122 17.14 -2.00 7.52
N ILE A 123 16.31 -2.51 6.61
CA ILE A 123 14.85 -2.38 6.70
C ILE A 123 14.35 -3.12 7.96
N ALA A 124 14.80 -4.35 8.17
CA ALA A 124 14.41 -5.13 9.34
C ALA A 124 14.87 -4.49 10.66
N GLU A 125 16.07 -3.88 10.71
CA GLU A 125 16.55 -3.13 11.87
C GLU A 125 15.60 -1.98 12.23
N ILE A 126 15.18 -1.16 11.25
CA ILE A 126 14.23 -0.06 11.49
C ILE A 126 12.88 -0.61 11.99
N LEU A 127 12.38 -1.68 11.38
CA LEU A 127 11.12 -2.29 11.81
C LEU A 127 11.22 -2.82 13.24
N ASN A 128 12.31 -3.46 13.62
CA ASN A 128 12.54 -3.94 14.99
C ASN A 128 12.64 -2.79 16.01
N ASP A 129 13.17 -1.63 15.60
CA ASP A 129 13.27 -0.44 16.45
C ASP A 129 11.90 0.26 16.66
N VAL A 130 11.02 0.19 15.66
CA VAL A 130 9.78 0.99 15.63
C VAL A 130 8.55 0.19 16.06
N LEU A 131 8.48 -1.10 15.75
CA LEU A 131 7.31 -1.93 16.07
C LEU A 131 7.20 -2.19 17.58
N THR A 132 5.98 -1.99 18.13
CA THR A 132 5.69 -2.22 19.55
C THR A 132 4.56 -3.24 19.73
N ASP A 133 4.48 -3.83 20.92
CA ASP A 133 3.40 -4.79 21.24
C ASP A 133 2.04 -4.09 21.35
N GLU A 134 2.04 -2.83 21.81
CA GLU A 134 0.84 -2.05 22.09
C GLU A 134 0.17 -1.47 20.84
N GLN A 135 0.91 -1.34 19.71
CA GLN A 135 0.31 -0.78 18.50
C GLN A 135 -0.79 -1.68 17.95
N SER A 136 -1.88 -1.04 17.52
CA SER A 136 -2.98 -1.70 16.81
C SER A 136 -2.78 -1.74 15.29
N THR A 137 -1.89 -0.89 14.79
CA THR A 137 -1.60 -0.72 13.36
C THR A 137 -0.71 -1.85 12.84
N THR A 138 -1.09 -2.46 11.71
CA THR A 138 -0.23 -3.40 10.98
C THR A 138 0.58 -2.63 9.93
N VAL A 139 1.90 -2.84 9.93
CA VAL A 139 2.80 -2.22 8.96
C VAL A 139 2.91 -3.11 7.73
N LEU A 140 2.74 -2.54 6.55
CA LEU A 140 2.77 -3.26 5.27
C LEU A 140 4.05 -2.95 4.50
N LEU A 141 4.73 -4.01 4.09
CA LEU A 141 5.79 -3.95 3.09
C LEU A 141 5.13 -3.96 1.70
N GLU A 142 5.39 -2.95 0.90
CA GLU A 142 4.87 -2.92 -0.47
C GLU A 142 5.76 -3.74 -1.40
N THR A 143 5.13 -4.49 -2.33
CA THR A 143 5.85 -5.10 -3.45
C THR A 143 6.30 -4.02 -4.43
N MET A 144 7.54 -4.10 -4.92
CA MET A 144 8.15 -3.07 -5.75
C MET A 144 8.39 -3.56 -7.17
N ALA A 145 8.56 -2.62 -8.11
CA ALA A 145 8.87 -2.93 -9.51
C ALA A 145 10.30 -3.44 -9.74
N GLY A 146 11.17 -3.36 -8.73
CA GLY A 146 12.58 -3.72 -8.87
C GLY A 146 13.37 -2.72 -9.71
N LYS A 147 12.96 -1.45 -9.71
CA LYS A 147 13.60 -0.38 -10.45
C LYS A 147 14.94 0.00 -9.83
N GLY A 148 16.00 -0.15 -10.60
CA GLY A 148 17.36 0.21 -10.16
C GLY A 148 17.83 -0.64 -8.98
N SER A 149 17.82 -0.09 -7.77
CA SER A 149 18.27 -0.75 -6.54
C SER A 149 17.15 -0.85 -5.48
N GLU A 150 15.90 -0.82 -5.91
CA GLU A 150 14.75 -1.06 -5.03
C GLU A 150 14.81 -2.45 -4.42
N VAL A 151 14.43 -2.54 -3.15
CA VAL A 151 14.25 -3.79 -2.41
C VAL A 151 12.76 -4.11 -2.39
N GLY A 152 12.39 -5.37 -2.57
CA GLY A 152 10.99 -5.81 -2.59
C GLY A 152 10.45 -6.06 -3.99
N GLY A 153 11.32 -6.06 -5.02
CA GLY A 153 10.96 -6.45 -6.38
C GLY A 153 10.74 -7.96 -6.54
N ARG A 154 11.11 -8.75 -5.55
CA ARG A 154 10.88 -10.20 -5.51
C ARG A 154 10.20 -10.59 -4.20
N PHE A 155 9.32 -11.56 -4.27
CA PHE A 155 8.62 -12.06 -3.06
C PHE A 155 9.58 -12.59 -2.01
N GLU A 156 10.72 -13.19 -2.44
CA GLU A 156 11.77 -13.67 -1.54
C GLU A 156 12.44 -12.54 -0.76
N GLU A 157 12.55 -11.33 -1.34
CA GLU A 157 13.12 -10.16 -0.65
C GLU A 157 12.18 -9.67 0.45
N ILE A 158 10.88 -9.59 0.16
CA ILE A 158 9.83 -9.27 1.16
C ILE A 158 9.86 -10.33 2.28
N ARG A 159 9.90 -11.61 1.92
CA ARG A 159 9.98 -12.70 2.89
C ARG A 159 11.23 -12.60 3.76
N ALA A 160 12.37 -12.30 3.17
CA ALA A 160 13.64 -12.16 3.90
C ALA A 160 13.60 -11.02 4.91
N ILE A 161 12.96 -9.88 4.58
CA ILE A 161 12.71 -8.80 5.56
C ILE A 161 11.84 -9.32 6.71
N MET A 162 10.70 -9.95 6.40
CA MET A 162 9.77 -10.47 7.40
C MET A 162 10.41 -11.49 8.34
N ASP A 163 11.35 -12.31 7.83
CA ASP A 163 12.03 -13.32 8.64
C ASP A 163 12.96 -12.73 9.69
N LEU A 164 13.53 -11.55 9.42
CA LEU A 164 14.43 -10.83 10.32
C LEU A 164 13.70 -9.94 11.33
N VAL A 165 12.40 -9.71 11.15
CA VAL A 165 11.60 -8.89 12.08
C VAL A 165 11.09 -9.74 13.23
N GLU A 166 11.27 -9.25 14.46
CA GLU A 166 10.88 -9.96 15.68
C GLU A 166 9.35 -10.02 15.85
N LYS A 167 8.66 -8.90 15.63
CA LYS A 167 7.20 -8.76 15.78
C LYS A 167 6.46 -9.02 14.47
N LYS A 168 6.55 -10.26 13.99
CA LYS A 168 5.99 -10.67 12.69
C LYS A 168 4.47 -10.47 12.58
N GLU A 169 3.77 -10.59 13.69
CA GLU A 169 2.31 -10.40 13.78
C GLU A 169 1.88 -8.93 13.55
N LYS A 170 2.83 -7.99 13.62
CA LYS A 170 2.62 -6.57 13.30
C LYS A 170 2.92 -6.22 11.85
N LEU A 171 3.33 -7.22 11.04
CA LEU A 171 3.64 -7.04 9.63
C LEU A 171 2.57 -7.64 8.72
N GLY A 172 2.49 -7.08 7.53
CA GLY A 172 1.77 -7.59 6.39
C GLY A 172 2.41 -7.12 5.10
N VAL A 173 1.74 -7.38 4.00
CA VAL A 173 2.19 -7.00 2.66
C VAL A 173 1.07 -6.25 1.94
N CYS A 174 1.44 -5.20 1.22
CA CYS A 174 0.64 -4.56 0.19
C CYS A 174 1.15 -5.02 -1.18
N LEU A 175 0.30 -5.62 -1.99
CA LEU A 175 0.65 -5.99 -3.36
C LEU A 175 0.19 -4.87 -4.29
N ASP A 176 1.12 -4.26 -5.03
CA ASP A 176 0.78 -3.34 -6.13
C ASP A 176 0.78 -4.08 -7.45
N THR A 177 -0.33 -4.03 -8.20
CA THR A 177 -0.50 -4.76 -9.46
C THR A 177 0.41 -4.24 -10.56
N CYS A 178 0.67 -2.94 -10.63
CA CYS A 178 1.65 -2.35 -11.54
C CYS A 178 3.07 -2.80 -11.18
N HIS A 179 3.43 -2.77 -9.90
CA HIS A 179 4.77 -3.13 -9.45
C HIS A 179 5.09 -4.61 -9.72
N VAL A 180 4.18 -5.53 -9.37
CA VAL A 180 4.45 -6.96 -9.62
C VAL A 180 4.49 -7.28 -11.10
N TRP A 181 3.64 -6.65 -11.93
CA TRP A 181 3.70 -6.74 -13.38
C TRP A 181 5.05 -6.24 -13.93
N ASP A 182 5.46 -5.06 -13.51
CA ASP A 182 6.73 -4.46 -13.91
C ASP A 182 7.94 -5.25 -13.38
N ALA A 183 7.80 -5.97 -12.26
CA ALA A 183 8.81 -6.88 -11.73
C ALA A 183 8.89 -8.24 -12.46
N GLY A 184 7.90 -8.56 -13.31
CA GLY A 184 7.89 -9.76 -14.13
C GLY A 184 6.90 -10.85 -13.71
N TYR A 185 6.01 -10.57 -12.75
CA TYR A 185 4.92 -11.48 -12.39
C TYR A 185 3.73 -11.28 -13.33
N ASP A 186 3.43 -12.26 -14.16
CA ASP A 186 2.36 -12.19 -15.18
C ASP A 186 0.97 -12.40 -14.58
N ILE A 187 0.43 -11.35 -13.99
CA ILE A 187 -0.93 -11.34 -13.43
C ILE A 187 -2.03 -11.28 -14.49
N VAL A 188 -1.68 -11.12 -15.76
CA VAL A 188 -2.63 -11.09 -16.89
C VAL A 188 -3.00 -12.49 -17.34
N ASN A 189 -2.00 -13.34 -17.55
CA ASN A 189 -2.20 -14.69 -18.08
C ASN A 189 -2.08 -15.78 -17.02
N HIS A 190 -1.44 -15.51 -15.87
CA HIS A 190 -1.03 -16.47 -14.85
C HIS A 190 -1.34 -15.99 -13.43
N LEU A 191 -2.50 -15.35 -13.21
CA LEU A 191 -2.86 -14.78 -11.87
C LEU A 191 -2.84 -15.86 -10.77
N ASP A 192 -3.41 -17.05 -11.05
CA ASP A 192 -3.46 -18.13 -10.05
C ASP A 192 -2.05 -18.58 -9.65
N GLU A 193 -1.16 -18.76 -10.61
CA GLU A 193 0.23 -19.18 -10.37
C GLU A 193 1.01 -18.10 -9.60
N VAL A 194 0.79 -16.82 -9.90
CA VAL A 194 1.40 -15.72 -9.15
C VAL A 194 0.92 -15.70 -7.70
N LEU A 195 -0.39 -15.90 -7.46
CA LEU A 195 -0.93 -15.97 -6.11
C LEU A 195 -0.50 -17.23 -5.36
N GLU A 196 -0.35 -18.38 -6.03
CA GLU A 196 0.23 -19.60 -5.44
C GLU A 196 1.70 -19.39 -5.07
N GLU A 197 2.48 -18.70 -5.92
CA GLU A 197 3.86 -18.35 -5.62
C GLU A 197 3.95 -17.39 -4.42
N PHE A 198 3.08 -16.37 -4.38
CA PHE A 198 2.98 -15.46 -3.23
C PHE A 198 2.63 -16.23 -1.95
N ASP A 199 1.65 -17.14 -1.99
CA ASP A 199 1.27 -17.95 -0.83
C ASP A 199 2.40 -18.85 -0.36
N ARG A 200 3.09 -19.50 -1.27
CA ARG A 200 4.23 -20.38 -0.96
C ARG A 200 5.40 -19.64 -0.30
N ILE A 201 5.69 -18.40 -0.74
CA ILE A 201 6.87 -17.64 -0.27
C ILE A 201 6.51 -16.78 0.94
N ILE A 202 5.44 -16.01 0.86
CA ILE A 202 5.05 -15.00 1.86
C ILE A 202 3.91 -15.50 2.74
N GLY A 203 2.94 -16.20 2.16
CA GLY A 203 1.68 -16.59 2.75
C GLY A 203 0.56 -15.59 2.46
N LEU A 204 -0.53 -16.03 1.86
CA LEU A 204 -1.69 -15.17 1.54
C LEU A 204 -2.32 -14.52 2.78
N SER A 205 -2.19 -15.14 3.96
CA SER A 205 -2.64 -14.53 5.22
C SER A 205 -1.92 -13.23 5.58
N ASN A 206 -0.74 -12.99 5.01
CA ASN A 206 0.04 -11.77 5.18
C ASN A 206 -0.34 -10.67 4.18
N LEU A 207 -1.08 -10.97 3.12
CA LEU A 207 -1.59 -9.98 2.18
C LEU A 207 -2.75 -9.21 2.83
N LYS A 208 -2.58 -7.92 3.03
CA LYS A 208 -3.51 -7.07 3.78
C LYS A 208 -4.17 -5.98 2.94
N ALA A 209 -3.51 -5.54 1.88
CA ALA A 209 -4.02 -4.52 0.96
C ALA A 209 -3.51 -4.77 -0.45
N ILE A 210 -4.20 -4.23 -1.43
CA ILE A 210 -3.78 -4.25 -2.83
C ILE A 210 -3.88 -2.82 -3.37
N HIS A 211 -2.77 -2.30 -3.89
CA HIS A 211 -2.80 -1.16 -4.78
C HIS A 211 -3.16 -1.67 -6.17
N LEU A 212 -4.34 -1.28 -6.64
CA LEU A 212 -4.89 -1.74 -7.92
C LEU A 212 -4.63 -0.71 -9.00
N ASN A 213 -3.55 -0.88 -9.71
CA ASN A 213 -3.07 0.04 -10.73
C ASN A 213 -2.82 -0.68 -12.04
N ASP A 214 -3.13 -0.04 -13.17
CA ASP A 214 -2.65 -0.49 -14.47
C ASP A 214 -1.21 0.00 -14.72
N SER A 215 -0.49 -0.60 -15.64
CA SER A 215 0.88 -0.19 -15.96
C SER A 215 0.97 0.38 -17.38
N MET A 216 1.71 1.48 -17.52
CA MET A 216 2.06 2.04 -18.84
C MET A 216 3.07 1.17 -19.60
N ASN A 217 3.63 0.13 -19.00
CA ASN A 217 4.75 -0.63 -19.53
C ASN A 217 4.43 -2.12 -19.58
N GLY A 218 5.13 -2.83 -20.47
CA GLY A 218 5.03 -4.29 -20.58
C GLY A 218 5.65 -5.04 -19.40
N LEU A 219 5.34 -6.32 -19.32
CA LEU A 219 5.80 -7.26 -18.30
C LEU A 219 7.33 -7.21 -18.13
N GLY A 220 7.79 -7.12 -16.89
CA GLY A 220 9.22 -7.12 -16.55
C GLY A 220 9.97 -5.85 -16.93
N SER A 221 9.28 -4.73 -17.09
CA SER A 221 9.88 -3.46 -17.54
C SER A 221 10.75 -2.77 -16.47
N HIS A 222 10.52 -3.03 -15.19
CA HIS A 222 11.16 -2.36 -14.05
C HIS A 222 11.04 -0.83 -14.08
N LYS A 223 9.84 -0.30 -14.42
CA LYS A 223 9.63 1.14 -14.65
C LYS A 223 8.85 1.85 -13.57
N ASP A 224 7.82 1.20 -13.02
CA ASP A 224 6.89 1.81 -12.07
C ASP A 224 6.25 3.09 -12.65
N ARG A 225 5.26 2.90 -13.52
CA ARG A 225 4.46 3.97 -14.13
C ARG A 225 3.01 3.53 -14.21
N HIS A 226 2.20 4.03 -13.30
CA HIS A 226 0.77 3.75 -13.27
C HIS A 226 0.06 4.34 -14.48
N ALA A 227 -0.83 3.56 -15.08
CA ALA A 227 -1.82 3.99 -16.04
C ALA A 227 -3.21 4.00 -15.38
N LYS A 228 -4.18 4.63 -16.02
CA LYS A 228 -5.59 4.51 -15.63
C LYS A 228 -6.08 3.09 -15.88
N ILE A 229 -7.08 2.67 -15.10
CA ILE A 229 -7.66 1.32 -15.21
C ILE A 229 -8.13 1.05 -16.64
N GLY A 230 -7.55 0.04 -17.29
CA GLY A 230 -7.87 -0.37 -18.65
C GLY A 230 -7.19 0.44 -19.77
N GLU A 231 -6.36 1.42 -19.43
CA GLU A 231 -5.60 2.21 -20.41
C GLU A 231 -4.11 1.79 -20.48
N GLY A 232 -3.70 0.77 -19.72
CA GLY A 232 -2.34 0.25 -19.67
C GLY A 232 -2.21 -1.16 -20.24
N GLU A 233 -1.06 -1.77 -19.99
CA GLU A 233 -0.66 -3.08 -20.52
C GLU A 233 -1.23 -4.27 -19.72
N ILE A 234 -1.69 -4.04 -18.47
CA ILE A 234 -2.40 -5.06 -17.68
C ILE A 234 -3.85 -5.18 -18.17
N GLY A 235 -4.52 -4.07 -18.31
CA GLY A 235 -5.86 -3.95 -18.87
C GLY A 235 -6.99 -4.29 -17.90
N LEU A 236 -8.18 -3.81 -18.24
CA LEU A 236 -9.38 -3.88 -17.41
C LEU A 236 -9.78 -5.32 -17.02
N GLU A 237 -9.71 -6.26 -17.94
CA GLU A 237 -10.18 -7.63 -17.67
C GLU A 237 -9.31 -8.35 -16.65
N ALA A 238 -7.99 -8.18 -16.73
CA ALA A 238 -7.05 -8.76 -15.75
C ALA A 238 -7.21 -8.10 -14.37
N LEU A 239 -7.28 -6.77 -14.30
CA LEU A 239 -7.51 -6.04 -13.04
C LEU A 239 -8.87 -6.39 -12.42
N SER A 240 -9.91 -6.58 -13.25
CA SER A 240 -11.21 -7.06 -12.78
C SER A 240 -11.14 -8.51 -12.27
N ALA A 241 -10.31 -9.36 -12.89
CA ALA A 241 -10.08 -10.73 -12.39
C ALA A 241 -9.42 -10.70 -11.00
N VAL A 242 -8.44 -9.81 -10.78
CA VAL A 242 -7.81 -9.60 -9.47
C VAL A 242 -8.87 -9.25 -8.41
N THR A 243 -9.77 -8.28 -8.69
CA THR A 243 -10.81 -7.90 -7.71
C THR A 243 -11.79 -9.01 -7.37
N ARG A 244 -12.06 -9.94 -8.32
CA ARG A 244 -13.01 -11.04 -8.16
C ARG A 244 -12.37 -12.34 -7.65
N HIS A 245 -11.05 -12.38 -7.54
CA HIS A 245 -10.36 -13.61 -7.15
C HIS A 245 -10.76 -14.05 -5.73
N PRO A 246 -11.19 -15.32 -5.52
CA PRO A 246 -11.71 -15.77 -4.23
C PRO A 246 -10.73 -15.62 -3.06
N ALA A 247 -9.43 -15.82 -3.29
CA ALA A 247 -8.38 -15.70 -2.28
C ALA A 247 -8.15 -14.24 -1.83
N LEU A 248 -8.63 -13.25 -2.60
CA LEU A 248 -8.47 -11.82 -2.32
C LEU A 248 -9.74 -11.17 -1.75
N LYS A 249 -10.75 -11.99 -1.46
CA LYS A 249 -12.02 -11.51 -0.93
C LYS A 249 -11.83 -10.83 0.43
N GLY A 250 -12.36 -9.61 0.54
CA GLY A 250 -12.33 -8.84 1.79
C GLY A 250 -11.06 -7.99 1.98
N ILE A 251 -10.08 -8.09 1.08
CA ILE A 251 -8.90 -7.24 1.06
C ILE A 251 -9.29 -5.86 0.47
N PRO A 252 -8.83 -4.73 1.03
CA PRO A 252 -9.04 -3.42 0.45
C PRO A 252 -8.20 -3.23 -0.83
N PHE A 253 -8.85 -2.71 -1.87
CA PHE A 253 -8.25 -2.32 -3.15
C PHE A 253 -8.16 -0.79 -3.22
N ILE A 254 -6.98 -0.26 -3.48
CA ILE A 254 -6.70 1.18 -3.52
C ILE A 254 -6.20 1.55 -4.91
N LEU A 255 -6.84 2.54 -5.52
CA LEU A 255 -6.42 3.13 -6.79
C LEU A 255 -5.41 4.25 -6.55
N GLU A 256 -4.27 4.18 -7.20
CA GLU A 256 -3.26 5.24 -7.25
C GLU A 256 -3.04 5.69 -8.71
N THR A 257 -4.04 5.47 -9.53
CA THR A 257 -4.06 5.84 -10.94
C THR A 257 -3.93 7.35 -11.12
N PRO A 258 -3.35 7.84 -12.24
CA PRO A 258 -3.16 9.26 -12.51
C PRO A 258 -4.49 9.93 -12.90
N ASN A 259 -5.39 10.05 -11.92
CA ASN A 259 -6.72 10.61 -12.07
C ASN A 259 -6.97 11.80 -11.12
N ASP A 260 -8.10 12.45 -11.33
CA ASP A 260 -8.76 13.35 -10.37
C ASP A 260 -9.98 12.66 -9.74
N ASP A 261 -10.69 13.37 -8.86
CA ASP A 261 -11.88 12.84 -8.17
C ASP A 261 -12.97 12.33 -9.14
N ALA A 262 -13.12 12.94 -10.32
CA ALA A 262 -14.09 12.50 -11.32
C ALA A 262 -13.65 11.18 -11.96
N GLY A 263 -12.39 11.08 -12.37
CA GLY A 263 -11.85 9.87 -12.97
C GLY A 263 -11.82 8.70 -11.98
N TRP A 264 -11.47 8.92 -10.69
CA TRP A 264 -11.56 7.86 -9.69
C TRP A 264 -13.00 7.41 -9.44
N THR A 265 -13.97 8.33 -9.49
CA THR A 265 -15.40 7.97 -9.40
C THR A 265 -15.80 7.03 -10.53
N GLU A 266 -15.36 7.31 -11.76
CA GLU A 266 -15.62 6.47 -12.93
C GLU A 266 -14.95 5.11 -12.82
N GLU A 267 -13.66 5.05 -12.41
CA GLU A 267 -12.93 3.79 -12.22
C GLU A 267 -13.54 2.92 -11.12
N ILE A 268 -13.91 3.52 -9.97
CA ILE A 268 -14.57 2.79 -8.87
C ILE A 268 -15.92 2.23 -9.34
N ALA A 269 -16.73 3.02 -10.04
CA ALA A 269 -18.02 2.56 -10.57
C ALA A 269 -17.84 1.41 -11.58
N LEU A 270 -16.88 1.53 -12.50
CA LEU A 270 -16.54 0.49 -13.47
C LEU A 270 -16.12 -0.83 -12.81
N LEU A 271 -15.25 -0.76 -11.80
CA LEU A 271 -14.77 -1.96 -11.10
C LEU A 271 -15.87 -2.60 -10.25
N ARG A 272 -16.77 -1.80 -9.64
CA ARG A 272 -17.96 -2.34 -8.95
C ARG A 272 -18.91 -3.06 -9.90
N GLU A 273 -19.19 -2.47 -11.07
CA GLU A 273 -19.99 -3.13 -12.12
C GLU A 273 -19.37 -4.47 -12.54
N LYS A 274 -18.05 -4.50 -12.78
CA LYS A 274 -17.31 -5.73 -13.11
C LYS A 274 -17.29 -6.76 -11.97
N TYR A 275 -17.33 -6.29 -10.73
CA TYR A 275 -17.44 -7.16 -9.55
C TYR A 275 -18.85 -7.72 -9.35
N GLY A 276 -19.89 -7.07 -9.88
CA GLY A 276 -21.30 -7.45 -9.78
C GLY A 276 -22.04 -6.79 -8.60
N GLU A 277 -21.62 -5.59 -8.22
CA GLU A 277 -22.26 -4.73 -7.20
C GLU A 277 -22.89 -3.48 -7.82
#